data_909e3751b874c6165d91c206e769c267
#
_entry.id   909e3751b874c6165d91c206e769c267
#
_cell.length_a   1.000
_cell.length_b   1.000
_cell.length_c   1.000
_cell.angle_alpha   90.00
_cell.angle_beta   90.00
_cell.angle_gamma   90.00
#
_symmetry.space_group_name_H-M   'P 1'
#
loop_
_entity.id
_entity.type
_entity.pdbx_description
1 polymer ?
#
loop_
_entity_poly.entity_id
_entity_poly.type
_entity_poly.pdbx_seq_one_letter_code
_entity_poly.pdbx_strand_id
1 'polypeptide(L)'
;MAAKIRLQRRGHKGYAFYSIVIADSRAPRDGKFIEKFGTYNPNTNPATVDLNFERALYWVNVGAQPTDTARNILSREGVYLMKHLQGGVKKGAFDEAAAQAKFDAWKQAKESSLKAISVKDEQAKKADAKAKLEAEKKVNEAIAEKVATKKAEAKAAAEAAAAEAAAEEAATEATEAPAAEEAPAAEEAPAEA
;
A
#
# COMPACT_ATOMS: atom_id res chain seq x y z
N MET A 1 19.36 5.82 39.90
CA MET A 1 19.50 5.59 38.44
C MET A 1 18.38 6.29 37.71
N ALA A 2 18.66 6.96 36.57
CA ALA A 2 17.63 7.69 35.86
C ALA A 2 16.87 6.73 34.93
N ALA A 3 15.55 6.56 35.16
CA ALA A 3 14.67 5.84 34.27
C ALA A 3 14.31 6.73 33.08
N LYS A 4 14.44 6.19 31.87
CA LYS A 4 14.09 6.87 30.62
C LYS A 4 12.95 6.18 29.90
N ILE A 5 11.99 7.00 29.42
CA ILE A 5 10.94 6.54 28.50
C ILE A 5 11.51 6.65 27.08
N ARG A 6 11.53 5.54 26.36
CA ARG A 6 12.11 5.48 25.01
C ARG A 6 11.41 4.47 24.12
N LEU A 7 11.70 4.55 22.83
CA LEU A 7 11.23 3.62 21.82
C LEU A 7 12.23 2.48 21.63
N GLN A 8 11.78 1.24 21.75
CA GLN A 8 12.51 0.05 21.31
C GLN A 8 12.03 -0.35 19.93
N ARG A 9 12.96 -0.58 19.01
CA ARG A 9 12.61 -1.02 17.66
C ARG A 9 12.26 -2.51 17.68
N ARG A 10 11.13 -2.84 17.09
CA ARG A 10 10.63 -4.19 16.83
C ARG A 10 10.26 -4.29 15.34
N GLY A 11 9.66 -5.41 14.93
CA GLY A 11 9.31 -5.65 13.54
C GLY A 11 10.49 -6.19 12.72
N HIS A 12 10.30 -6.30 11.42
CA HIS A 12 11.27 -6.88 10.48
C HIS A 12 11.95 -5.81 9.60
N LYS A 13 12.83 -6.25 8.71
CA LYS A 13 13.53 -5.37 7.77
C LYS A 13 12.51 -4.69 6.85
N GLY A 14 12.57 -3.36 6.75
CA GLY A 14 11.64 -2.56 5.93
C GLY A 14 10.35 -2.14 6.63
N TYR A 15 9.91 -2.84 7.70
CA TYR A 15 8.69 -2.50 8.43
C TYR A 15 8.99 -2.28 9.92
N ALA A 16 9.30 -1.05 10.29
CA ALA A 16 9.63 -0.68 11.66
C ALA A 16 8.36 -0.58 12.52
N PHE A 17 8.38 -1.23 13.67
CA PHE A 17 7.37 -1.17 14.71
C PHE A 17 8.04 -0.88 16.04
N TYR A 18 7.48 -0.03 16.86
CA TYR A 18 8.13 0.40 18.09
C TYR A 18 7.30 0.06 19.32
N SER A 19 7.99 -0.41 20.36
CA SER A 19 7.42 -0.54 21.72
C SER A 19 7.82 0.67 22.53
N ILE A 20 6.86 1.28 23.21
CA ILE A 20 7.10 2.38 24.15
C ILE A 20 7.40 1.74 25.49
N VAL A 21 8.60 1.92 25.97
CA VAL A 21 9.11 1.27 27.19
C VAL A 21 9.79 2.23 28.12
N ILE A 22 9.82 1.84 29.39
CA ILE A 22 10.70 2.47 30.36
C ILE A 22 11.89 1.56 30.61
N ALA A 23 13.07 2.12 30.59
CA ALA A 23 14.31 1.39 30.79
C ALA A 23 15.34 2.25 31.53
N ASP A 24 16.37 1.61 32.08
CA ASP A 24 17.54 2.29 32.59
C ASP A 24 18.23 3.07 31.47
N SER A 25 18.74 4.25 31.79
CA SER A 25 19.47 5.10 30.85
C SER A 25 20.72 4.44 30.26
N ARG A 26 21.33 3.49 30.98
CA ARG A 26 22.54 2.76 30.59
C ARG A 26 22.25 1.55 29.70
N ALA A 27 21.02 1.02 29.70
CA ALA A 27 20.66 -0.16 28.93
C ALA A 27 20.71 0.14 27.41
N PRO A 28 21.10 -0.83 26.55
CA PRO A 28 21.06 -0.67 25.11
C PRO A 28 19.63 -0.46 24.62
N ARG A 29 19.44 0.14 23.42
CA ARG A 29 18.13 0.52 22.88
C ARG A 29 17.11 -0.61 22.92
N ASP A 30 17.46 -1.79 22.42
CA ASP A 30 16.58 -2.94 22.27
C ASP A 30 16.78 -4.00 23.37
N GLY A 31 17.50 -3.65 24.44
CA GLY A 31 17.80 -4.51 25.55
C GLY A 31 16.71 -4.62 26.60
N LYS A 32 17.12 -4.97 27.84
CA LYS A 32 16.22 -5.13 28.98
C LYS A 32 15.49 -3.81 29.27
N PHE A 33 14.20 -3.91 29.50
CA PHE A 33 13.34 -2.79 29.92
C PHE A 33 12.65 -3.15 31.25
N ILE A 34 12.18 -2.15 31.96
CA ILE A 34 11.47 -2.30 33.23
C ILE A 34 10.00 -2.64 32.95
N GLU A 35 9.35 -1.83 32.12
CA GLU A 35 7.94 -1.99 31.77
C GLU A 35 7.69 -1.51 30.33
N LYS A 36 6.79 -2.22 29.61
CA LYS A 36 6.24 -1.79 28.34
C LYS A 36 4.82 -1.29 28.58
N PHE A 37 4.53 -0.07 28.17
CA PHE A 37 3.21 0.51 28.35
C PHE A 37 2.55 1.00 27.06
N GLY A 38 3.15 0.68 25.92
CA GLY A 38 2.49 0.98 24.65
C GLY A 38 3.23 0.50 23.42
N THR A 39 2.61 0.75 22.28
CA THR A 39 3.16 0.49 20.96
C THR A 39 2.97 1.71 20.05
N TYR A 40 3.88 1.86 19.10
CA TYR A 40 3.85 2.94 18.11
C TYR A 40 4.12 2.38 16.72
N ASN A 41 3.19 2.58 15.82
CA ASN A 41 3.30 2.20 14.41
C ASN A 41 3.38 3.45 13.53
N PRO A 42 4.55 3.79 12.97
CA PRO A 42 4.69 4.92 12.06
C PRO A 42 4.26 4.64 10.62
N ASN A 43 4.00 3.36 10.26
CA ASN A 43 3.72 2.97 8.88
C ASN A 43 2.27 3.23 8.47
N THR A 44 1.41 3.61 9.41
CA THR A 44 0.02 4.01 9.16
C THR A 44 -0.06 5.52 9.02
N ASN A 45 -1.00 6.02 8.23
CA ASN A 45 -1.31 7.43 8.16
C ASN A 45 -2.79 7.67 8.51
N PRO A 46 -3.09 8.33 9.63
CA PRO A 46 -2.17 8.81 10.67
C PRO A 46 -1.47 7.67 11.45
N ALA A 47 -0.29 7.96 12.02
CA ALA A 47 0.47 7.00 12.80
C ALA A 47 -0.34 6.50 14.00
N THR A 48 -0.40 5.18 14.20
CA THR A 48 -1.18 4.54 15.27
C THR A 48 -0.36 4.45 16.55
N VAL A 49 -0.95 4.88 17.65
CA VAL A 49 -0.39 4.77 19.00
C VAL A 49 -1.39 3.99 19.84
N ASP A 50 -0.92 2.93 20.47
CA ASP A 50 -1.64 2.19 21.50
C ASP A 50 -0.89 2.37 22.80
N LEU A 51 -1.51 3.02 23.78
CA LEU A 51 -0.84 3.45 25.01
C LEU A 51 -1.70 3.14 26.24
N ASN A 52 -1.12 2.45 27.22
CA ASN A 52 -1.71 2.39 28.56
C ASN A 52 -1.49 3.76 29.23
N PHE A 53 -2.53 4.60 29.19
CA PHE A 53 -2.51 5.97 29.63
C PHE A 53 -2.15 6.11 31.13
N GLU A 54 -2.73 5.26 31.98
CA GLU A 54 -2.51 5.32 33.43
C GLU A 54 -1.07 5.02 33.79
N ARG A 55 -0.49 3.98 33.17
CA ARG A 55 0.92 3.62 33.41
C ARG A 55 1.88 4.69 32.89
N ALA A 56 1.59 5.26 31.73
CA ALA A 56 2.38 6.37 31.18
C ALA A 56 2.35 7.60 32.08
N LEU A 57 1.17 7.96 32.59
CA LEU A 57 0.98 9.07 33.51
C LEU A 57 1.71 8.84 34.84
N TYR A 58 1.62 7.61 35.39
CA TYR A 58 2.34 7.23 36.60
C TYR A 58 3.85 7.48 36.46
N TRP A 59 4.48 6.95 35.40
CA TRP A 59 5.92 7.07 35.19
C TRP A 59 6.36 8.51 34.94
N VAL A 60 5.55 9.28 34.23
CA VAL A 60 5.82 10.72 34.01
C VAL A 60 5.72 11.52 35.32
N ASN A 61 4.79 11.13 36.24
CA ASN A 61 4.65 11.74 37.55
C ASN A 61 5.80 11.37 38.50
N VAL A 62 6.28 10.12 38.45
CA VAL A 62 7.48 9.67 39.22
C VAL A 62 8.76 10.37 38.76
N GLY A 63 8.75 10.99 37.58
CA GLY A 63 9.89 11.75 37.08
C GLY A 63 10.75 11.02 36.04
N ALA A 64 10.23 9.97 35.40
CA ALA A 64 10.91 9.34 34.29
C ALA A 64 11.12 10.34 33.15
N GLN A 65 12.33 10.35 32.58
CA GLN A 65 12.73 11.30 31.54
C GLN A 65 12.43 10.68 30.14
N PRO A 66 11.54 11.25 29.33
CA PRO A 66 11.32 10.78 27.97
C PRO A 66 12.41 11.28 27.01
N THR A 67 12.68 10.49 25.98
CA THR A 67 13.37 10.97 24.79
C THR A 67 12.46 11.93 24.02
N ASP A 68 13.01 12.77 23.14
CA ASP A 68 12.22 13.78 22.40
C ASP A 68 11.07 13.15 21.60
N THR A 69 11.34 12.06 20.90
CA THR A 69 10.29 11.33 20.16
C THR A 69 9.21 10.76 21.08
N ALA A 70 9.61 10.14 22.20
CA ALA A 70 8.64 9.63 23.18
C ALA A 70 7.84 10.76 23.81
N ARG A 71 8.45 11.91 24.08
CA ARG A 71 7.77 13.10 24.59
C ARG A 71 6.70 13.61 23.62
N ASN A 72 7.01 13.64 22.33
CA ASN A 72 6.06 14.06 21.31
C ASN A 72 4.86 13.10 21.23
N ILE A 73 5.09 11.78 21.28
CA ILE A 73 4.04 10.78 21.31
C ILE A 73 3.16 10.94 22.54
N LEU A 74 3.76 11.02 23.74
CA LEU A 74 3.02 11.19 24.99
C LEU A 74 2.23 12.52 25.04
N SER A 75 2.76 13.58 24.42
CA SER A 75 2.05 14.85 24.27
C SER A 75 0.86 14.74 23.33
N ARG A 76 0.98 13.99 22.24
CA ARG A 76 -0.14 13.72 21.30
C ARG A 76 -1.26 12.96 21.98
N GLU A 77 -0.95 12.01 22.84
CA GLU A 77 -1.93 11.23 23.62
C GLU A 77 -2.49 11.99 24.85
N GLY A 78 -1.94 13.17 25.17
CA GLY A 78 -2.45 14.03 26.23
C GLY A 78 -1.91 13.73 27.63
N VAL A 79 -0.90 12.86 27.76
CA VAL A 79 -0.34 12.50 29.08
C VAL A 79 0.23 13.74 29.79
N TYR A 80 0.89 14.62 29.06
CA TYR A 80 1.43 15.87 29.63
C TYR A 80 0.33 16.88 29.99
N LEU A 81 -0.76 16.92 29.21
CA LEU A 81 -1.90 17.74 29.52
C LEU A 81 -2.54 17.29 30.84
N MET A 82 -2.77 15.99 31.00
CA MET A 82 -3.34 15.44 32.25
C MET A 82 -2.41 15.70 33.44
N LYS A 83 -1.10 15.52 33.29
CA LYS A 83 -0.11 15.87 34.32
C LYS A 83 -0.21 17.35 34.72
N HIS A 84 -0.36 18.25 33.73
CA HIS A 84 -0.52 19.68 33.99
C HIS A 84 -1.82 19.98 34.75
N LEU A 85 -2.94 19.37 34.34
CA LEU A 85 -4.23 19.53 35.00
C LEU A 85 -4.19 19.00 36.45
N GLN A 86 -3.60 17.82 36.68
CA GLN A 86 -3.40 17.29 38.02
C GLN A 86 -2.51 18.23 38.89
N GLY A 87 -1.53 18.85 38.28
CA GLY A 87 -0.70 19.89 38.94
C GLY A 87 -1.53 21.12 39.31
N GLY A 88 -2.52 21.50 38.51
CA GLY A 88 -3.46 22.58 38.79
C GLY A 88 -4.39 22.25 39.97
N VAL A 89 -4.93 21.04 40.02
CA VAL A 89 -5.75 20.53 41.12
C VAL A 89 -4.95 20.54 42.43
N LYS A 90 -3.70 20.04 42.42
CA LYS A 90 -2.81 20.06 43.61
C LYS A 90 -2.51 21.46 44.12
N LYS A 91 -2.53 22.46 43.25
CA LYS A 91 -2.33 23.88 43.59
C LYS A 91 -3.62 24.60 43.98
N GLY A 92 -4.78 23.92 43.90
CA GLY A 92 -6.09 24.50 44.22
C GLY A 92 -6.63 25.46 43.16
N ALA A 93 -6.12 25.39 41.90
CA ALA A 93 -6.57 26.29 40.85
C ALA A 93 -7.97 25.93 40.33
N PHE A 94 -8.36 24.64 40.35
CA PHE A 94 -9.66 24.11 39.96
C PHE A 94 -9.84 22.71 40.51
N ASP A 95 -11.10 22.22 40.50
CA ASP A 95 -11.48 20.90 40.98
C ASP A 95 -11.11 19.78 40.02
N GLU A 96 -11.06 18.57 40.52
CA GLU A 96 -10.74 17.37 39.72
C GLU A 96 -11.78 17.13 38.62
N ALA A 97 -13.06 17.36 38.89
CA ALA A 97 -14.12 17.27 37.89
C ALA A 97 -13.91 18.26 36.73
N ALA A 98 -13.49 19.49 37.04
CA ALA A 98 -13.16 20.49 36.02
C ALA A 98 -11.90 20.12 35.21
N ALA A 99 -10.93 19.45 35.84
CA ALA A 99 -9.75 18.93 35.16
C ALA A 99 -10.13 17.84 34.15
N GLN A 100 -10.96 16.88 34.54
CA GLN A 100 -11.45 15.81 33.67
C GLN A 100 -12.27 16.37 32.50
N ALA A 101 -13.20 17.29 32.77
CA ALA A 101 -14.00 17.92 31.71
C ALA A 101 -13.12 18.63 30.66
N LYS A 102 -12.08 19.33 31.09
CA LYS A 102 -11.10 19.96 30.16
C LYS A 102 -10.32 18.94 29.35
N PHE A 103 -9.94 17.83 29.96
CA PHE A 103 -9.25 16.75 29.28
C PHE A 103 -10.13 16.07 28.23
N ASP A 104 -11.38 15.77 28.59
CA ASP A 104 -12.34 15.14 27.69
C ASP A 104 -12.69 16.03 26.49
N ALA A 105 -12.89 17.31 26.71
CA ALA A 105 -13.09 18.28 25.64
C ALA A 105 -11.89 18.32 24.67
N TRP A 106 -10.69 18.33 25.20
CA TRP A 106 -9.48 18.26 24.38
C TRP A 106 -9.39 16.94 23.59
N LYS A 107 -9.71 15.82 24.22
CA LYS A 107 -9.66 14.49 23.60
C LYS A 107 -10.66 14.40 22.44
N GLN A 108 -11.91 14.88 22.63
CA GLN A 108 -12.92 14.93 21.57
C GLN A 108 -12.48 15.81 20.40
N ALA A 109 -11.93 17.00 20.67
CA ALA A 109 -11.40 17.88 19.63
C ALA A 109 -10.25 17.22 18.86
N LYS A 110 -9.40 16.46 19.53
CA LYS A 110 -8.30 15.73 18.93
C LYS A 110 -8.77 14.57 18.06
N GLU A 111 -9.71 13.77 18.55
CA GLU A 111 -10.30 12.66 17.81
C GLU A 111 -11.02 13.14 16.55
N SER A 112 -11.78 14.24 16.63
CA SER A 112 -12.42 14.83 15.46
C SER A 112 -11.41 15.28 14.40
N SER A 113 -10.31 15.89 14.82
CA SER A 113 -9.21 16.29 13.93
C SER A 113 -8.54 15.08 13.25
N LEU A 114 -8.29 14.01 13.99
CA LEU A 114 -7.71 12.78 13.45
C LEU A 114 -8.65 12.09 12.46
N LYS A 115 -9.94 12.02 12.77
CA LYS A 115 -10.98 11.50 11.85
C LYS A 115 -11.06 12.33 10.57
N ALA A 116 -10.99 13.66 10.67
CA ALA A 116 -10.99 14.53 9.50
C ALA A 116 -9.76 14.31 8.60
N ILE A 117 -8.59 14.05 9.18
CA ILE A 117 -7.36 13.72 8.44
C ILE A 117 -7.51 12.35 7.75
N SER A 118 -7.96 11.31 8.46
CA SER A 118 -8.14 9.97 7.87
C SER A 118 -9.12 9.97 6.70
N VAL A 119 -10.24 10.70 6.82
CA VAL A 119 -11.22 10.84 5.74
C VAL A 119 -10.62 11.54 4.52
N LYS A 120 -9.84 12.60 4.72
CA LYS A 120 -9.14 13.30 3.62
C LYS A 120 -8.15 12.39 2.91
N ASP A 121 -7.38 11.61 3.66
CA ASP A 121 -6.40 10.67 3.10
C ASP A 121 -7.08 9.54 2.32
N GLU A 122 -8.22 9.02 2.81
CA GLU A 122 -9.00 8.04 2.07
C GLU A 122 -9.59 8.60 0.78
N GLN A 123 -10.11 9.83 0.83
CA GLN A 123 -10.63 10.52 -0.35
C GLN A 123 -9.52 10.76 -1.38
N ALA A 124 -8.34 11.20 -0.93
CA ALA A 124 -7.18 11.39 -1.80
C ALA A 124 -6.76 10.06 -2.46
N LYS A 125 -6.63 8.98 -1.69
CA LYS A 125 -6.32 7.64 -2.21
C LYS A 125 -7.36 7.15 -3.23
N LYS A 126 -8.65 7.38 -2.98
CA LYS A 126 -9.73 7.01 -3.91
C LYS A 126 -9.68 7.85 -5.19
N ALA A 127 -9.36 9.14 -5.08
CA ALA A 127 -9.19 10.01 -6.25
C ALA A 127 -7.97 9.60 -7.09
N ASP A 128 -6.84 9.32 -6.45
CA ASP A 128 -5.62 8.85 -7.13
C ASP A 128 -5.84 7.48 -7.81
N ALA A 129 -6.56 6.57 -7.14
CA ALA A 129 -6.89 5.27 -7.72
C ALA A 129 -7.79 5.41 -8.96
N LYS A 130 -8.79 6.31 -8.93
CA LYS A 130 -9.65 6.61 -10.09
C LYS A 130 -8.84 7.23 -11.24
N ALA A 131 -7.98 8.20 -10.93
CA ALA A 131 -7.15 8.85 -11.93
C ALA A 131 -6.19 7.86 -12.62
N LYS A 132 -5.59 6.94 -11.84
CA LYS A 132 -4.74 5.86 -12.39
C LYS A 132 -5.53 4.93 -13.30
N LEU A 133 -6.72 4.50 -12.85
CA LEU A 133 -7.58 3.60 -13.62
C LEU A 133 -8.06 4.25 -14.94
N GLU A 134 -8.37 5.55 -14.93
CA GLU A 134 -8.70 6.30 -16.13
C GLU A 134 -7.51 6.45 -17.09
N ALA A 135 -6.32 6.70 -16.53
CA ALA A 135 -5.10 6.76 -17.31
C ALA A 135 -4.76 5.40 -17.96
N GLU A 136 -4.90 4.30 -17.21
CA GLU A 136 -4.73 2.93 -17.72
C GLU A 136 -5.72 2.59 -18.82
N LYS A 137 -7.00 2.97 -18.67
CA LYS A 137 -8.01 2.77 -19.72
C LYS A 137 -7.62 3.49 -21.01
N LYS A 138 -7.22 4.75 -20.94
CA LYS A 138 -6.77 5.51 -22.13
C LYS A 138 -5.56 4.87 -22.81
N VAL A 139 -4.59 4.38 -22.02
CA VAL A 139 -3.42 3.68 -22.55
C VAL A 139 -3.85 2.35 -23.22
N ASN A 140 -4.74 1.60 -22.58
CA ASN A 140 -5.23 0.34 -23.13
C ASN A 140 -6.05 0.54 -24.40
N GLU A 141 -6.89 1.58 -24.50
CA GLU A 141 -7.61 1.96 -25.72
C GLU A 141 -6.62 2.31 -26.85
N ALA A 142 -5.62 3.13 -26.56
CA ALA A 142 -4.60 3.47 -27.54
C ALA A 142 -3.77 2.26 -28.01
N ILE A 143 -3.51 1.31 -27.13
CA ILE A 143 -2.84 0.05 -27.48
C ILE A 143 -3.77 -0.83 -28.32
N ALA A 144 -5.05 -0.94 -27.96
CA ALA A 144 -6.03 -1.71 -28.70
C ALA A 144 -6.20 -1.17 -30.12
N GLU A 145 -6.28 0.13 -30.31
CA GLU A 145 -6.30 0.78 -31.63
C GLU A 145 -5.06 0.44 -32.47
N LYS A 146 -3.86 0.55 -31.87
CA LYS A 146 -2.60 0.20 -32.54
C LYS A 146 -2.51 -1.28 -32.90
N VAL A 147 -3.06 -2.16 -32.06
CA VAL A 147 -3.11 -3.60 -32.35
C VAL A 147 -4.13 -3.90 -33.43
N ALA A 148 -5.27 -3.21 -33.42
CA ALA A 148 -6.28 -3.34 -34.46
C ALA A 148 -5.77 -2.89 -35.83
N THR A 149 -5.10 -1.75 -35.88
CA THR A 149 -4.49 -1.24 -37.15
C THR A 149 -3.40 -2.19 -37.65
N LYS A 150 -2.51 -2.68 -36.80
CA LYS A 150 -1.49 -3.65 -37.19
C LYS A 150 -2.08 -4.98 -37.66
N LYS A 151 -3.15 -5.44 -37.01
CA LYS A 151 -3.86 -6.65 -37.48
C LYS A 151 -4.55 -6.45 -38.82
N ALA A 152 -5.12 -5.28 -39.05
CA ALA A 152 -5.73 -4.93 -40.32
C ALA A 152 -4.68 -4.85 -41.45
N GLU A 153 -3.54 -4.19 -41.19
CA GLU A 153 -2.40 -4.12 -42.11
C GLU A 153 -1.82 -5.53 -42.43
N ALA A 154 -1.61 -6.34 -41.38
CA ALA A 154 -1.12 -7.71 -41.54
C ALA A 154 -2.11 -8.60 -42.34
N LYS A 155 -3.41 -8.39 -42.14
CA LYS A 155 -4.44 -9.13 -42.89
C LYS A 155 -4.49 -8.67 -44.36
N ALA A 156 -4.42 -7.38 -44.60
CA ALA A 156 -4.32 -6.81 -45.92
C ALA A 156 -3.07 -7.27 -46.67
N ALA A 157 -1.91 -7.32 -46.00
CA ALA A 157 -0.66 -7.82 -46.56
C ALA A 157 -0.75 -9.34 -46.87
N ALA A 158 -1.39 -10.11 -45.99
CA ALA A 158 -1.61 -11.55 -46.23
C ALA A 158 -2.59 -11.81 -47.38
N GLU A 159 -3.66 -11.03 -47.53
CA GLU A 159 -4.59 -11.11 -48.67
C GLU A 159 -3.91 -10.67 -49.97
N ALA A 160 -3.06 -9.63 -49.94
CA ALA A 160 -2.29 -9.21 -51.12
C ALA A 160 -1.29 -10.30 -51.57
N ALA A 161 -0.57 -10.92 -50.61
CA ALA A 161 0.37 -12.02 -50.87
C ALA A 161 -0.35 -13.27 -51.39
N ALA A 162 -1.53 -13.57 -50.87
CA ALA A 162 -2.37 -14.69 -51.35
C ALA A 162 -2.93 -14.43 -52.76
N ALA A 163 -3.30 -13.18 -53.08
CA ALA A 163 -3.72 -12.78 -54.42
C ALA A 163 -2.57 -12.84 -55.45
N GLU A 164 -1.36 -12.46 -55.03
CA GLU A 164 -0.16 -12.54 -55.87
C GLU A 164 0.26 -14.00 -56.15
N ALA A 165 0.19 -14.87 -55.13
CA ALA A 165 0.43 -16.30 -55.27
C ALA A 165 -0.62 -16.99 -56.19
N ALA A 166 -1.90 -16.63 -56.09
CA ALA A 166 -2.95 -17.13 -56.96
C ALA A 166 -2.83 -16.64 -58.42
N ALA A 167 -2.30 -15.42 -58.60
CA ALA A 167 -2.01 -14.89 -59.94
C ALA A 167 -0.80 -15.59 -60.59
N GLU A 168 0.19 -15.99 -59.77
CA GLU A 168 1.38 -16.72 -60.24
C GLU A 168 1.05 -18.21 -60.60
N GLU A 169 0.18 -18.88 -59.82
CA GLU A 169 -0.36 -20.20 -60.15
C GLU A 169 -1.20 -20.17 -61.45
N ALA A 170 -2.03 -19.16 -61.64
CA ALA A 170 -2.83 -19.02 -62.87
C ALA A 170 -1.96 -18.72 -64.12
N ALA A 171 -0.80 -18.08 -63.94
CA ALA A 171 0.14 -17.81 -65.00
C ALA A 171 0.99 -19.04 -65.38
N THR A 172 1.21 -19.99 -64.46
CA THR A 172 1.91 -21.25 -64.73
C THR A 172 1.02 -22.31 -65.35
N GLU A 173 -0.30 -22.33 -65.06
CA GLU A 173 -1.28 -23.22 -65.65
C GLU A 173 -1.62 -22.86 -67.11
N ALA A 174 -1.40 -21.62 -67.55
CA ALA A 174 -1.58 -21.14 -68.89
C ALA A 174 -0.47 -21.51 -69.90
N THR A 175 0.66 -22.07 -69.40
CA THR A 175 1.81 -22.45 -70.25
C THR A 175 2.03 -23.94 -70.43
N GLU A 176 1.14 -24.82 -69.92
CA GLU A 176 1.32 -26.25 -70.02
C GLU A 176 0.04 -26.92 -70.49
N ALA A 177 -0.25 -26.91 -71.83
CA ALA A 177 -0.97 -27.85 -72.61
C ALA A 177 -0.74 -27.55 -74.11
N PRO A 178 -0.77 -28.56 -75.11
CA PRO A 178 -0.88 -29.96 -74.90
C PRO A 178 0.05 -30.78 -75.84
N ALA A 179 0.27 -32.05 -75.57
CA ALA A 179 0.47 -33.06 -76.63
C ALA A 179 0.20 -34.46 -76.06
N ALA A 180 -0.95 -35.02 -76.52
CA ALA A 180 -1.16 -36.29 -77.17
C ALA A 180 -0.60 -37.58 -76.51
N GLU A 181 -1.58 -38.42 -76.13
CA GLU A 181 -1.98 -39.66 -76.77
C GLU A 181 -1.09 -40.89 -76.51
N GLU A 182 -1.61 -41.87 -75.75
CA GLU A 182 -1.95 -43.19 -76.20
C GLU A 182 -2.17 -44.16 -75.03
N ALA A 183 -3.32 -44.78 -74.95
CA ALA A 183 -3.62 -45.97 -74.19
C ALA A 183 -3.03 -47.20 -74.90
N PRO A 184 -3.02 -48.46 -74.44
CA PRO A 184 -3.99 -49.05 -73.49
C PRO A 184 -3.41 -50.16 -72.54
N ALA A 185 -4.32 -50.61 -71.72
CA ALA A 185 -4.64 -51.97 -71.32
C ALA A 185 -3.97 -52.67 -70.13
N ALA A 186 -4.87 -53.10 -69.32
CA ALA A 186 -4.97 -54.39 -68.60
C ALA A 186 -4.12 -54.62 -67.38
N GLU A 187 -4.76 -54.94 -66.38
CA GLU A 187 -5.18 -56.17 -65.76
C GLU A 187 -4.73 -56.32 -64.29
N GLU A 188 -5.69 -56.58 -63.55
CA GLU A 188 -5.83 -57.54 -62.43
C GLU A 188 -5.53 -57.06 -61.00
N ALA A 189 -6.60 -57.01 -60.24
CA ALA A 189 -6.63 -57.28 -58.81
C ALA A 189 -6.22 -58.77 -58.52
N PRO A 190 -6.14 -59.30 -57.32
CA PRO A 190 -6.68 -58.83 -56.05
C PRO A 190 -5.85 -59.14 -54.77
N ALA A 191 -6.43 -58.76 -53.67
CA ALA A 191 -6.56 -59.48 -52.39
C ALA A 191 -5.41 -59.54 -51.38
N GLU A 192 -5.88 -59.12 -50.20
CA GLU A 192 -5.62 -59.71 -48.83
C GLU A 192 -4.21 -59.82 -48.27
N ALA A 193 -4.03 -59.10 -47.18
CA ALA A 193 -4.01 -59.65 -45.85
C ALA A 193 -3.82 -58.41 -44.84
#